data_a1cf9d7768d3de2740412db8faf512bf
#
_entry.id   a1cf9d7768d3de2740412db8faf512bf
#
_cell.length_a   1.000
_cell.length_b   1.000
_cell.length_c   1.000
_cell.angle_alpha   90.00
_cell.angle_beta   90.00
_cell.angle_gamma   90.00
#
_symmetry.space_group_name_H-M   'P 1'
#
loop_
_entity.id
_entity.type
_entity.pdbx_description
1 polymer ?
#
loop_
_entity_poly.entity_id
_entity_poly.type
_entity_poly.pdbx_seq_one_letter_code
_entity_poly.pdbx_strand_id
1 'polypeptide(L)'
;GDERRSFDISYNRVYDDKHSFICDYFIFNDRTEAVELLEYEKFRATHDNLTGLLNKEQFYEETANVVRNDRNHTYCLVCSNIKDFKLVNELFGIEKGDEIIKMQAELIKASSESGYICGRIQNDRFAVCMPKDSFKNEIMQNSIVSMQDRFNNASFKIRVVVGVYDIEDVDEPVSNMCDKAFIASETIKNNYETNIAYYDDKLLKRTLEERRVISEFEGAIEK
;
A
#
# COMPACT_ATOMS: atom_id res chain seq x y z
N GLY A 1 28.67 -3.93 -13.68
CA GLY A 1 28.12 -3.38 -12.45
C GLY A 1 28.95 -3.88 -11.29
N ASP A 2 29.31 -3.01 -10.36
CA ASP A 2 30.06 -3.39 -9.16
C ASP A 2 29.17 -4.31 -8.30
N GLU A 3 29.55 -5.59 -8.22
CA GLU A 3 28.96 -6.53 -7.27
C GLU A 3 29.42 -6.12 -5.86
N ARG A 4 28.47 -5.67 -5.04
CA ARG A 4 28.74 -5.36 -3.63
C ARG A 4 28.91 -6.67 -2.88
N ARG A 5 30.07 -6.85 -2.20
CA ARG A 5 30.36 -8.02 -1.39
C ARG A 5 30.50 -7.65 0.09
N SER A 6 30.05 -8.52 0.95
CA SER A 6 30.10 -8.35 2.41
C SER A 6 31.03 -9.40 3.02
N PHE A 7 32.00 -8.96 3.81
CA PHE A 7 32.97 -9.84 4.47
C PHE A 7 33.02 -9.59 5.97
N ASP A 8 33.06 -10.67 6.76
CA ASP A 8 33.55 -10.62 8.12
C ASP A 8 35.04 -10.80 8.11
N ILE A 9 35.78 -9.88 8.73
CA ILE A 9 37.24 -9.92 8.78
C ILE A 9 37.67 -10.15 10.23
N SER A 10 38.34 -11.26 10.49
CA SER A 10 38.97 -11.55 11.77
C SER A 10 40.48 -11.38 11.66
N TYR A 11 41.04 -10.64 12.58
CA TYR A 11 42.47 -10.47 12.72
C TYR A 11 42.97 -11.22 13.94
N ASN A 12 44.04 -12.02 13.75
CA ASN A 12 44.65 -12.77 14.81
C ASN A 12 46.18 -12.61 14.75
N ARG A 13 46.79 -12.50 15.92
CA ARG A 13 48.21 -12.47 16.12
C ARG A 13 48.69 -13.74 16.83
N VAL A 14 49.70 -14.38 16.24
CA VAL A 14 50.22 -15.65 16.73
C VAL A 14 51.60 -15.48 17.35
N TYR A 15 51.81 -16.09 18.49
CA TYR A 15 53.07 -16.13 19.21
C TYR A 15 53.49 -17.57 19.45
N ASP A 16 54.81 -17.80 19.56
CA ASP A 16 55.36 -19.11 19.96
C ASP A 16 55.19 -19.36 21.47
N ASP A 17 55.61 -20.55 21.92
CA ASP A 17 55.57 -20.96 23.34
C ASP A 17 56.45 -20.09 24.23
N LYS A 18 57.37 -19.30 23.67
CA LYS A 18 58.25 -18.34 24.34
C LYS A 18 57.75 -16.90 24.25
N HIS A 19 56.50 -16.72 23.79
CA HIS A 19 55.88 -15.41 23.58
C HIS A 19 56.55 -14.52 22.53
N SER A 20 57.32 -15.12 21.61
CA SER A 20 57.89 -14.41 20.47
C SER A 20 56.88 -14.34 19.34
N PHE A 21 56.76 -13.18 18.70
CA PHE A 21 55.83 -12.97 17.58
C PHE A 21 56.21 -13.91 16.39
N ILE A 22 55.22 -14.62 15.86
CA ILE A 22 55.37 -15.47 14.70
C ILE A 22 54.79 -14.78 13.46
N CYS A 23 53.48 -14.48 13.47
CA CYS A 23 52.81 -13.86 12.33
C CYS A 23 51.49 -13.23 12.74
N ASP A 24 51.02 -12.37 11.87
CA ASP A 24 49.64 -11.90 11.86
C ASP A 24 48.89 -12.58 10.70
N TYR A 25 47.63 -12.96 10.92
CA TYR A 25 46.80 -13.46 9.83
C TYR A 25 45.38 -12.87 9.89
N PHE A 26 44.79 -12.79 8.73
CA PHE A 26 43.44 -12.35 8.54
C PHE A 26 42.59 -13.51 7.99
N ILE A 27 41.42 -13.69 8.51
CA ILE A 27 40.40 -14.60 7.96
C ILE A 27 39.33 -13.74 7.35
N PHE A 28 39.03 -13.94 6.08
CA PHE A 28 37.95 -13.29 5.36
C PHE A 28 36.86 -14.33 5.15
N ASN A 29 35.71 -14.12 5.81
CA ASN A 29 34.53 -14.93 5.59
C ASN A 29 33.55 -14.16 4.69
N ASP A 30 33.29 -14.66 3.50
CA ASP A 30 32.31 -14.09 2.60
C ASP A 30 30.90 -14.33 3.21
N ARG A 31 30.20 -13.24 3.49
CA ARG A 31 28.85 -13.22 4.05
C ARG A 31 27.82 -12.64 3.09
N THR A 32 28.22 -12.44 1.82
CA THR A 32 27.37 -11.77 0.83
C THR A 32 26.01 -12.42 0.72
N GLU A 33 25.94 -13.72 0.48
CA GLU A 33 24.66 -14.44 0.38
C GLU A 33 23.81 -14.34 1.66
N ALA A 34 24.45 -14.43 2.84
CA ALA A 34 23.74 -14.36 4.11
C ALA A 34 23.14 -12.95 4.36
N VAL A 35 23.88 -11.91 3.99
CA VAL A 35 23.42 -10.51 4.09
C VAL A 35 22.29 -10.25 3.11
N GLU A 36 22.43 -10.65 1.86
CA GLU A 36 21.41 -10.52 0.83
C GLU A 36 20.10 -11.25 1.22
N LEU A 37 20.21 -12.46 1.74
CA LEU A 37 19.06 -13.22 2.22
C LEU A 37 18.35 -12.49 3.38
N LEU A 38 19.13 -11.97 4.34
CA LEU A 38 18.57 -11.22 5.48
C LEU A 38 17.88 -9.93 5.02
N GLU A 39 18.47 -9.19 4.08
CA GLU A 39 17.87 -7.99 3.49
C GLU A 39 16.59 -8.33 2.73
N TYR A 40 16.59 -9.42 1.97
CA TYR A 40 15.41 -9.90 1.26
C TYR A 40 14.28 -10.32 2.23
N GLU A 41 14.61 -11.05 3.31
CA GLU A 41 13.63 -11.43 4.32
C GLU A 41 13.05 -10.21 5.06
N LYS A 42 13.90 -9.24 5.41
CA LYS A 42 13.45 -7.97 5.98
C LYS A 42 12.53 -7.20 5.04
N PHE A 43 12.88 -7.15 3.76
CA PHE A 43 12.04 -6.50 2.76
C PHE A 43 10.66 -7.19 2.65
N ARG A 44 10.64 -8.52 2.57
CA ARG A 44 9.39 -9.30 2.53
C ARG A 44 8.53 -9.16 3.78
N ALA A 45 9.16 -8.97 4.93
CA ALA A 45 8.43 -8.78 6.19
C ALA A 45 7.69 -7.42 6.23
N THR A 46 8.15 -6.42 5.48
CA THR A 46 7.64 -5.04 5.54
C THR A 46 6.97 -4.56 4.26
N HIS A 47 7.22 -5.22 3.11
CA HIS A 47 6.75 -4.78 1.81
C HIS A 47 5.93 -5.86 1.09
N ASP A 48 5.06 -5.41 0.19
CA ASP A 48 4.36 -6.26 -0.76
C ASP A 48 5.28 -6.63 -1.93
N ASN A 49 5.47 -7.93 -2.17
CA ASN A 49 6.42 -8.44 -3.15
C ASN A 49 6.09 -8.06 -4.60
N LEU A 50 4.80 -7.83 -4.91
CA LEU A 50 4.39 -7.50 -6.27
C LEU A 50 4.63 -6.03 -6.61
N THR A 51 4.40 -5.16 -5.64
CA THR A 51 4.36 -3.69 -5.83
C THR A 51 5.56 -2.97 -5.22
N GLY A 52 6.22 -3.57 -4.22
CA GLY A 52 7.28 -2.92 -3.45
C GLY A 52 6.80 -1.71 -2.65
N LEU A 53 5.49 -1.58 -2.40
CA LEU A 53 4.91 -0.70 -1.38
C LEU A 53 4.93 -1.42 -0.03
N LEU A 54 4.68 -0.69 1.05
CA LEU A 54 4.51 -1.33 2.35
C LEU A 54 3.39 -2.39 2.27
N ASN A 55 3.59 -3.51 2.94
CA ASN A 55 2.51 -4.46 3.15
C ASN A 55 1.50 -3.89 4.16
N LYS A 56 0.39 -4.57 4.34
CA LYS A 56 -0.70 -4.14 5.20
C LYS A 56 -0.25 -3.84 6.64
N GLU A 57 0.50 -4.78 7.21
CA GLU A 57 0.94 -4.72 8.61
C GLU A 57 1.88 -3.52 8.83
N GLN A 58 2.87 -3.35 7.98
CA GLN A 58 3.83 -2.26 8.08
C GLN A 58 3.18 -0.90 7.79
N PHE A 59 2.27 -0.84 6.81
CA PHE A 59 1.48 0.36 6.54
C PHE A 59 0.68 0.81 7.78
N TYR A 60 0.03 -0.14 8.48
CA TYR A 60 -0.74 0.19 9.67
C TYR A 60 0.14 0.69 10.81
N GLU A 61 1.28 0.04 11.02
CA GLU A 61 2.24 0.42 12.06
C GLU A 61 2.82 1.82 11.81
N GLU A 62 3.32 2.09 10.62
CA GLU A 62 3.91 3.39 10.27
C GLU A 62 2.87 4.50 10.30
N THR A 63 1.66 4.26 9.77
CA THR A 63 0.57 5.23 9.83
C THR A 63 0.21 5.57 11.28
N ALA A 64 0.01 4.55 12.14
CA ALA A 64 -0.28 4.78 13.55
C ALA A 64 0.81 5.59 14.26
N ASN A 65 2.08 5.29 13.96
CA ASN A 65 3.22 5.99 14.53
C ASN A 65 3.25 7.46 14.11
N VAL A 66 3.07 7.75 12.83
CA VAL A 66 3.11 9.13 12.33
C VAL A 66 1.93 9.94 12.87
N VAL A 67 0.71 9.41 12.77
CA VAL A 67 -0.51 10.11 13.19
C VAL A 67 -0.51 10.43 14.70
N ARG A 68 0.05 9.54 15.55
CA ARG A 68 0.13 9.78 17.00
C ARG A 68 1.24 10.72 17.42
N ASN A 69 2.36 10.72 16.70
CA ASN A 69 3.56 11.46 17.12
C ASN A 69 3.67 12.84 16.48
N ASP A 70 3.11 13.05 15.29
CA ASP A 70 3.13 14.36 14.63
C ASP A 70 1.90 15.16 15.04
N ARG A 71 2.15 16.20 15.87
CA ARG A 71 1.12 17.14 16.34
C ARG A 71 1.00 18.39 15.47
N ASN A 72 1.82 18.51 14.45
CA ASN A 72 1.86 19.72 13.62
C ASN A 72 0.89 19.61 12.42
N HIS A 73 0.52 18.37 12.05
CA HIS A 73 -0.34 18.13 10.89
C HIS A 73 -1.55 17.31 11.28
N THR A 74 -2.64 17.54 10.57
CA THR A 74 -3.76 16.59 10.48
C THR A 74 -3.55 15.72 9.27
N TYR A 75 -3.98 14.46 9.35
CA TYR A 75 -3.76 13.47 8.31
C TYR A 75 -5.08 13.01 7.69
N CYS A 76 -5.02 12.54 6.48
CA CYS A 76 -6.11 11.79 5.87
C CYS A 76 -5.60 10.47 5.30
N LEU A 77 -6.51 9.50 5.23
CA LEU A 77 -6.32 8.24 4.52
C LEU A 77 -7.03 8.31 3.17
N VAL A 78 -6.29 7.99 2.13
CA VAL A 78 -6.77 7.90 0.75
C VAL A 78 -6.69 6.44 0.34
N CYS A 79 -7.83 5.78 0.25
CA CYS A 79 -7.91 4.37 -0.09
C CYS A 79 -8.49 4.21 -1.49
N SER A 80 -7.84 3.40 -2.32
CA SER A 80 -8.26 3.16 -3.71
C SER A 80 -8.44 1.69 -3.99
N ASN A 81 -9.37 1.38 -4.89
CA ASN A 81 -9.57 0.06 -5.45
C ASN A 81 -10.03 0.13 -6.91
N ILE A 82 -9.88 -0.97 -7.62
CA ILE A 82 -10.27 -1.10 -9.03
C ILE A 82 -11.65 -1.74 -9.08
N LYS A 83 -12.59 -1.06 -9.75
CA LYS A 83 -13.93 -1.62 -9.94
C LYS A 83 -13.84 -2.92 -10.73
N ASP A 84 -14.54 -3.95 -10.24
CA ASP A 84 -14.68 -5.25 -10.90
C ASP A 84 -13.34 -5.93 -11.22
N PHE A 85 -12.30 -5.74 -10.38
CA PHE A 85 -10.96 -6.29 -10.60
C PHE A 85 -10.95 -7.82 -10.76
N LYS A 86 -11.82 -8.51 -10.04
CA LYS A 86 -11.99 -9.96 -10.22
C LYS A 86 -12.37 -10.33 -11.66
N LEU A 87 -13.28 -9.55 -12.28
CA LEU A 87 -13.68 -9.74 -13.67
C LEU A 87 -12.51 -9.48 -14.63
N VAL A 88 -11.64 -8.52 -14.31
CA VAL A 88 -10.39 -8.27 -15.08
C VAL A 88 -9.54 -9.53 -15.11
N ASN A 89 -9.31 -10.15 -13.95
CA ASN A 89 -8.52 -11.37 -13.83
C ASN A 89 -9.16 -12.56 -14.57
N GLU A 90 -10.49 -12.67 -14.52
CA GLU A 90 -11.23 -13.74 -15.22
C GLU A 90 -11.18 -13.57 -16.76
N LEU A 91 -11.25 -12.35 -17.26
CA LEU A 91 -11.29 -12.07 -18.70
C LEU A 91 -9.90 -12.01 -19.35
N PHE A 92 -8.90 -11.48 -18.64
CA PHE A 92 -7.59 -11.14 -19.21
C PHE A 92 -6.43 -11.91 -18.55
N GLY A 93 -6.72 -12.73 -17.54
CA GLY A 93 -5.72 -13.50 -16.80
C GLY A 93 -5.06 -12.71 -15.64
N ILE A 94 -4.48 -13.46 -14.72
CA ILE A 94 -3.84 -12.93 -13.51
C ILE A 94 -2.64 -12.03 -13.87
N GLU A 95 -1.86 -12.40 -14.89
CA GLU A 95 -0.71 -11.60 -15.33
C GLU A 95 -1.10 -10.17 -15.71
N LYS A 96 -2.24 -10.03 -16.40
CA LYS A 96 -2.76 -8.70 -16.75
C LYS A 96 -3.24 -7.92 -15.55
N GLY A 97 -3.88 -8.59 -14.60
CA GLY A 97 -4.23 -7.99 -13.31
C GLY A 97 -3.00 -7.50 -12.53
N ASP A 98 -1.94 -8.30 -12.51
CA ASP A 98 -0.68 -7.94 -11.86
C ASP A 98 0.00 -6.73 -12.52
N GLU A 99 -0.05 -6.62 -13.85
CA GLU A 99 0.44 -5.42 -14.57
C GLU A 99 -0.32 -4.16 -14.12
N ILE A 100 -1.64 -4.25 -14.01
CA ILE A 100 -2.49 -3.14 -13.56
C ILE A 100 -2.14 -2.73 -12.13
N ILE A 101 -1.99 -3.71 -11.23
CA ILE A 101 -1.59 -3.47 -9.83
C ILE A 101 -0.21 -2.80 -9.74
N LYS A 102 0.78 -3.29 -10.49
CA LYS A 102 2.12 -2.69 -10.54
C LYS A 102 2.07 -1.24 -11.00
N MET A 103 1.31 -0.96 -12.06
CA MET A 103 1.19 0.40 -12.57
C MET A 103 0.49 1.32 -11.57
N GLN A 104 -0.55 0.87 -10.88
CA GLN A 104 -1.18 1.66 -9.82
C GLN A 104 -0.17 1.99 -8.71
N ALA A 105 0.64 1.02 -8.30
CA ALA A 105 1.70 1.24 -7.33
C ALA A 105 2.75 2.25 -7.79
N GLU A 106 3.17 2.18 -9.06
CA GLU A 106 4.11 3.14 -9.65
C GLU A 106 3.54 4.57 -9.66
N LEU A 107 2.27 4.73 -9.99
CA LEU A 107 1.60 6.03 -9.96
C LEU A 107 1.49 6.58 -8.54
N ILE A 108 1.17 5.73 -7.56
CA ILE A 108 1.15 6.11 -6.15
C ILE A 108 2.54 6.58 -5.73
N LYS A 109 3.60 5.83 -6.03
CA LYS A 109 4.99 6.22 -5.73
C LYS A 109 5.38 7.53 -6.39
N ALA A 110 5.04 7.71 -7.66
CA ALA A 110 5.39 8.90 -8.43
C ALA A 110 4.66 10.16 -7.97
N SER A 111 3.44 10.03 -7.43
CA SER A 111 2.64 11.13 -6.90
C SER A 111 2.84 11.38 -5.41
N SER A 112 3.60 10.52 -4.73
CA SER A 112 3.84 10.66 -3.29
C SER A 112 5.03 11.57 -3.01
N GLU A 113 4.82 12.53 -2.12
CA GLU A 113 5.87 13.41 -1.61
C GLU A 113 6.61 12.71 -0.45
N SER A 114 7.76 13.27 -0.05
CA SER A 114 8.49 12.80 1.14
C SER A 114 7.59 12.93 2.38
N GLY A 115 7.42 11.82 3.08
CA GLY A 115 6.56 11.73 4.28
C GLY A 115 5.19 11.11 4.05
N TYR A 116 4.81 10.77 2.81
CA TYR A 116 3.62 9.97 2.57
C TYR A 116 3.91 8.50 2.86
N ILE A 117 2.97 7.84 3.54
CA ILE A 117 3.04 6.40 3.81
C ILE A 117 2.13 5.71 2.80
N CYS A 118 2.70 4.80 2.01
CA CYS A 118 1.99 4.15 0.92
C CYS A 118 2.04 2.63 1.09
N GLY A 119 0.89 1.99 1.07
CA GLY A 119 0.79 0.54 1.25
C GLY A 119 -0.21 -0.13 0.32
N ARG A 120 0.04 -1.42 0.05
CA ARG A 120 -0.94 -2.32 -0.53
C ARG A 120 -1.61 -3.12 0.58
N ILE A 121 -2.91 -2.95 0.73
CA ILE A 121 -3.65 -3.54 1.86
C ILE A 121 -4.08 -4.97 1.52
N GLN A 122 -4.63 -5.18 0.33
CA GLN A 122 -5.05 -6.50 -0.14
C GLN A 122 -5.49 -6.44 -1.61
N ASN A 123 -5.15 -7.43 -2.42
CA ASN A 123 -5.57 -7.55 -3.83
C ASN A 123 -5.32 -6.25 -4.63
N ASP A 124 -6.39 -5.57 -5.03
CA ASP A 124 -6.40 -4.28 -5.73
C ASP A 124 -6.61 -3.07 -4.80
N ARG A 125 -6.53 -3.28 -3.47
CA ARG A 125 -6.73 -2.24 -2.46
C ARG A 125 -5.42 -1.61 -2.03
N PHE A 126 -5.31 -0.31 -2.23
CA PHE A 126 -4.18 0.51 -1.81
C PHE A 126 -4.62 1.56 -0.81
N ALA A 127 -3.69 1.97 0.03
CA ALA A 127 -3.89 3.06 0.97
C ALA A 127 -2.68 3.98 1.00
N VAL A 128 -2.95 5.28 1.13
CA VAL A 128 -1.95 6.33 1.32
C VAL A 128 -2.35 7.15 2.53
N CYS A 129 -1.46 7.30 3.50
CA CYS A 129 -1.59 8.27 4.58
C CYS A 129 -0.75 9.50 4.24
N MET A 130 -1.37 10.66 4.27
CA MET A 130 -0.72 11.92 3.94
C MET A 130 -1.26 13.08 4.78
N PRO A 131 -0.52 14.19 4.93
CA PRO A 131 -1.06 15.42 5.50
C PRO A 131 -2.31 15.87 4.73
N LYS A 132 -3.37 16.20 5.45
CA LYS A 132 -4.66 16.59 4.85
C LYS A 132 -4.53 17.77 3.88
N ASP A 133 -3.70 18.74 4.21
CA ASP A 133 -3.48 19.93 3.39
C ASP A 133 -2.77 19.63 2.06
N SER A 134 -2.09 18.48 1.99
CA SER A 134 -1.43 18.01 0.76
C SER A 134 -2.41 17.30 -0.19
N PHE A 135 -3.58 16.86 0.29
CA PHE A 135 -4.57 16.21 -0.57
C PHE A 135 -5.28 17.24 -1.47
N LYS A 136 -5.16 17.05 -2.78
CA LYS A 136 -5.80 17.90 -3.79
C LYS A 136 -6.62 17.07 -4.76
N ASN A 137 -7.92 17.28 -4.75
CA ASN A 137 -8.87 16.55 -5.61
C ASN A 137 -8.47 16.56 -7.08
N GLU A 138 -8.07 17.71 -7.61
CA GLU A 138 -7.71 17.85 -9.03
C GLU A 138 -6.51 16.98 -9.41
N ILE A 139 -5.49 16.95 -8.57
CA ILE A 139 -4.29 16.11 -8.79
C ILE A 139 -4.68 14.64 -8.76
N MET A 140 -5.49 14.24 -7.79
CA MET A 140 -5.95 12.86 -7.65
C MET A 140 -6.82 12.44 -8.85
N GLN A 141 -7.76 13.29 -9.28
CA GLN A 141 -8.58 13.02 -10.46
C GLN A 141 -7.73 12.85 -11.72
N ASN A 142 -6.76 13.73 -11.95
CA ASN A 142 -5.86 13.63 -13.09
C ASN A 142 -5.02 12.35 -13.07
N SER A 143 -4.55 11.93 -11.88
CA SER A 143 -3.81 10.68 -11.71
C SER A 143 -4.68 9.46 -12.03
N ILE A 144 -5.93 9.44 -11.56
CA ILE A 144 -6.90 8.39 -11.86
C ILE A 144 -7.18 8.30 -13.37
N VAL A 145 -7.45 9.44 -14.03
CA VAL A 145 -7.71 9.50 -15.46
C VAL A 145 -6.50 9.01 -16.25
N SER A 146 -5.30 9.48 -15.91
CA SER A 146 -4.05 9.05 -16.56
C SER A 146 -3.82 7.55 -16.44
N MET A 147 -4.14 6.96 -15.28
CA MET A 147 -4.07 5.52 -15.09
C MET A 147 -5.08 4.78 -15.95
N GLN A 148 -6.33 5.24 -15.94
CA GLN A 148 -7.39 4.62 -16.72
C GLN A 148 -7.07 4.65 -18.22
N ASP A 149 -6.55 5.77 -18.74
CA ASP A 149 -6.22 5.94 -20.15
C ASP A 149 -5.10 5.00 -20.62
N ARG A 150 -4.15 4.66 -19.76
CA ARG A 150 -3.07 3.71 -20.10
C ARG A 150 -3.57 2.29 -20.33
N PHE A 151 -4.67 1.87 -19.69
CA PHE A 151 -5.22 0.52 -19.81
C PHE A 151 -6.47 0.44 -20.66
N ASN A 152 -7.16 1.57 -20.84
CA ASN A 152 -8.38 1.56 -21.63
C ASN A 152 -8.05 1.26 -23.09
N ASN A 153 -8.71 0.23 -23.59
CA ASN A 153 -8.78 -0.05 -25.01
C ASN A 153 -10.25 -0.05 -25.47
N ALA A 154 -10.48 -0.27 -26.75
CA ALA A 154 -11.84 -0.24 -27.31
C ALA A 154 -12.80 -1.25 -26.66
N SER A 155 -12.29 -2.30 -26.02
CA SER A 155 -13.08 -3.41 -25.50
C SER A 155 -13.26 -3.41 -23.98
N PHE A 156 -12.42 -2.68 -23.25
CA PHE A 156 -12.45 -2.69 -21.77
C PHE A 156 -11.99 -1.36 -21.17
N LYS A 157 -12.72 -0.89 -20.16
CA LYS A 157 -12.39 0.31 -19.38
C LYS A 157 -12.18 -0.03 -17.93
N ILE A 158 -10.97 0.23 -17.44
CA ILE A 158 -10.66 0.15 -16.02
C ILE A 158 -11.16 1.40 -15.31
N ARG A 159 -11.76 1.21 -14.15
CA ARG A 159 -12.18 2.30 -13.29
C ARG A 159 -11.59 2.15 -11.91
N VAL A 160 -10.85 3.16 -11.47
CA VAL A 160 -10.35 3.31 -10.12
C VAL A 160 -11.28 4.19 -9.33
N VAL A 161 -11.68 3.76 -8.15
CA VAL A 161 -12.47 4.54 -7.20
C VAL A 161 -11.64 4.79 -5.94
N VAL A 162 -11.81 5.96 -5.38
CA VAL A 162 -11.03 6.45 -4.24
C VAL A 162 -11.97 6.90 -3.14
N GLY A 163 -11.71 6.45 -1.92
CA GLY A 163 -12.36 6.95 -0.72
C GLY A 163 -11.35 7.70 0.14
N VAL A 164 -11.79 8.79 0.73
CA VAL A 164 -11.00 9.64 1.61
C VAL A 164 -11.63 9.67 3.00
N TYR A 165 -10.82 9.46 4.01
CA TYR A 165 -11.19 9.61 5.42
C TYR A 165 -10.25 10.59 6.09
N ASP A 166 -10.79 11.68 6.62
CA ASP A 166 -10.05 12.62 7.46
C ASP A 166 -9.89 12.00 8.85
N ILE A 167 -8.66 11.86 9.33
CA ILE A 167 -8.38 11.23 10.62
C ILE A 167 -8.79 12.21 11.74
N GLU A 168 -9.85 11.85 12.48
CA GLU A 168 -10.37 12.65 13.59
C GLU A 168 -9.86 12.13 14.94
N ASP A 169 -9.77 10.82 15.11
CA ASP A 169 -9.25 10.16 16.30
C ASP A 169 -7.94 9.44 15.99
N VAL A 170 -6.84 9.94 16.55
CA VAL A 170 -5.48 9.40 16.34
C VAL A 170 -5.26 8.07 17.04
N ASP A 171 -6.11 7.70 17.99
CA ASP A 171 -6.04 6.44 18.73
C ASP A 171 -6.91 5.34 18.10
N GLU A 172 -7.74 5.68 17.13
CA GLU A 172 -8.51 4.69 16.37
C GLU A 172 -7.56 3.72 15.65
N PRO A 173 -7.87 2.40 15.61
CA PRO A 173 -7.09 1.45 14.81
C PRO A 173 -7.06 1.85 13.34
N VAL A 174 -5.87 1.86 12.72
CA VAL A 174 -5.70 2.24 11.30
C VAL A 174 -6.51 1.34 10.37
N SER A 175 -6.74 0.08 10.75
CA SER A 175 -7.65 -0.82 10.02
C SER A 175 -9.05 -0.24 9.88
N ASN A 176 -9.62 0.31 10.98
CA ASN A 176 -10.95 0.92 10.97
C ASN A 176 -10.97 2.20 10.13
N MET A 177 -9.90 3.00 10.23
CA MET A 177 -9.75 4.20 9.42
C MET A 177 -9.73 3.86 7.92
N CYS A 178 -8.99 2.80 7.52
CA CYS A 178 -8.98 2.29 6.15
C CYS A 178 -10.36 1.79 5.73
N ASP A 179 -11.06 1.05 6.59
CA ASP A 179 -12.40 0.54 6.29
C ASP A 179 -13.39 1.69 6.03
N LYS A 180 -13.31 2.77 6.80
CA LYS A 180 -14.11 3.99 6.56
C LYS A 180 -13.84 4.57 5.18
N ALA A 181 -12.56 4.73 4.80
CA ALA A 181 -12.21 5.21 3.47
C ALA A 181 -12.69 4.25 2.37
N PHE A 182 -12.55 2.94 2.54
CA PHE A 182 -13.07 1.96 1.58
C PHE A 182 -14.60 2.00 1.48
N ILE A 183 -15.33 2.16 2.59
CA ILE A 183 -16.78 2.35 2.58
C ILE A 183 -17.16 3.56 1.71
N ALA A 184 -16.45 4.67 1.85
CA ALA A 184 -16.69 5.84 0.99
C ALA A 184 -16.50 5.50 -0.50
N SER A 185 -15.42 4.80 -0.88
CA SER A 185 -15.19 4.41 -2.27
C SER A 185 -16.27 3.47 -2.83
N GLU A 186 -16.85 2.60 -1.99
CA GLU A 186 -17.91 1.68 -2.39
C GLU A 186 -19.19 2.42 -2.81
N THR A 187 -19.51 3.58 -2.21
CA THR A 187 -20.74 4.33 -2.50
C THR A 187 -20.77 4.90 -3.91
N ILE A 188 -19.60 5.10 -4.52
CA ILE A 188 -19.49 5.67 -5.86
C ILE A 188 -19.17 4.62 -6.94
N LYS A 189 -19.12 3.34 -6.60
CA LYS A 189 -18.83 2.29 -7.59
C LYS A 189 -19.76 2.30 -8.79
N ASN A 190 -21.02 2.68 -8.60
CA ASN A 190 -22.04 2.76 -9.65
C ASN A 190 -22.33 4.19 -10.12
N ASN A 191 -21.69 5.20 -9.50
CA ASN A 191 -21.81 6.59 -9.94
C ASN A 191 -20.61 6.95 -10.83
N TYR A 192 -20.83 7.16 -12.13
CA TYR A 192 -19.79 7.46 -13.11
C TYR A 192 -19.41 8.95 -13.19
N GLU A 193 -20.05 9.80 -12.42
CA GLU A 193 -19.78 11.25 -12.42
C GLU A 193 -18.54 11.60 -11.59
N THR A 194 -18.21 10.78 -10.57
CA THR A 194 -17.05 11.00 -9.69
C THR A 194 -16.27 9.72 -9.43
N ASN A 195 -14.97 9.85 -9.25
CA ASN A 195 -14.10 8.76 -8.83
C ASN A 195 -13.63 8.91 -7.37
N ILE A 196 -13.99 10.00 -6.68
CA ILE A 196 -13.57 10.28 -5.31
C ILE A 196 -14.79 10.50 -4.43
N ALA A 197 -14.83 9.85 -3.27
CA ALA A 197 -15.82 10.05 -2.24
C ALA A 197 -15.16 10.27 -0.88
N TYR A 198 -15.78 11.09 -0.05
CA TYR A 198 -15.35 11.34 1.32
C TYR A 198 -16.24 10.58 2.29
N TYR A 199 -15.61 9.99 3.31
CA TYR A 199 -16.36 9.36 4.39
C TYR A 199 -16.99 10.43 5.28
N ASP A 200 -18.24 10.22 5.61
CA ASP A 200 -18.93 10.87 6.74
C ASP A 200 -19.85 9.84 7.44
N ASP A 201 -20.20 10.09 8.69
CA ASP A 201 -21.04 9.17 9.45
C ASP A 201 -22.47 9.03 8.89
N LYS A 202 -22.95 10.00 8.11
CA LYS A 202 -24.25 9.93 7.42
C LYS A 202 -24.19 8.96 6.26
N LEU A 203 -23.01 8.87 5.61
CA LEU A 203 -22.78 7.95 4.52
C LEU A 203 -22.93 6.50 4.98
N LEU A 204 -22.32 6.15 6.10
CA LEU A 204 -22.44 4.81 6.67
C LEU A 204 -23.90 4.45 6.97
N LYS A 205 -24.67 5.38 7.58
CA LYS A 205 -26.10 5.17 7.87
C LYS A 205 -26.92 4.92 6.61
N ARG A 206 -26.70 5.73 5.56
CA ARG A 206 -27.37 5.54 4.26
C ARG A 206 -27.04 4.20 3.64
N THR A 207 -25.77 3.82 3.61
CA THR A 207 -25.32 2.54 3.03
C THR A 207 -25.93 1.34 3.78
N LEU A 208 -26.03 1.42 5.10
CA LEU A 208 -26.68 0.38 5.91
C LEU A 208 -28.18 0.29 5.65
N GLU A 209 -28.87 1.43 5.54
CA GLU A 209 -30.30 1.49 5.21
C GLU A 209 -30.57 0.92 3.80
N GLU A 210 -29.78 1.30 2.81
CA GLU A 210 -29.90 0.77 1.43
C GLU A 210 -29.70 -0.75 1.39
N ARG A 211 -28.67 -1.27 2.06
CA ARG A 211 -28.42 -2.72 2.15
C ARG A 211 -29.57 -3.44 2.87
N ARG A 212 -30.11 -2.86 3.92
CA ARG A 212 -31.26 -3.42 4.64
C ARG A 212 -32.48 -3.51 3.74
N VAL A 213 -32.79 -2.44 3.01
CA VAL A 213 -33.92 -2.41 2.06
C VAL A 213 -33.74 -3.49 0.98
N ILE A 214 -32.55 -3.60 0.38
CA ILE A 214 -32.26 -4.63 -0.64
C ILE A 214 -32.48 -6.04 -0.05
N SER A 215 -31.93 -6.32 1.13
CA SER A 215 -32.08 -7.64 1.79
C SER A 215 -33.54 -7.96 2.13
N GLU A 216 -34.35 -6.96 2.56
CA GLU A 216 -35.76 -7.13 2.80
C GLU A 216 -36.53 -7.42 1.50
N PHE A 217 -36.16 -6.79 0.38
CA PHE A 217 -36.75 -7.05 -0.93
C PHE A 217 -36.38 -8.47 -1.45
N GLU A 218 -35.11 -8.88 -1.34
CA GLU A 218 -34.69 -10.23 -1.74
C GLU A 218 -35.43 -11.33 -0.94
N GLY A 219 -35.54 -11.15 0.37
CA GLY A 219 -36.29 -12.08 1.23
C GLY A 219 -37.81 -12.07 1.01
N ALA A 220 -38.37 -11.03 0.35
CA ALA A 220 -39.76 -10.97 -0.04
C ALA A 220 -40.06 -11.64 -1.40
N ILE A 221 -39.06 -11.69 -2.29
CA ILE A 221 -39.19 -12.35 -3.62
C ILE A 221 -39.04 -13.87 -3.51
N GLU A 222 -38.32 -14.37 -2.50
CA GLU A 222 -38.13 -15.81 -2.26
C GLU A 222 -39.29 -16.49 -1.54
N LYS A 223 -40.32 -15.75 -1.16
CA LYS A 223 -41.59 -16.26 -0.56
C LYS A 223 -42.75 -16.23 -1.55
#